data_c90508ce3ed75c02e758a4215e1bf000
#
_entry.id   c90508ce3ed75c02e758a4215e1bf000
#
_cell.length_a   1.000
_cell.length_b   1.000
_cell.length_c   1.000
_cell.angle_alpha   90.00
_cell.angle_beta   90.00
_cell.angle_gamma   90.00
#
_symmetry.space_group_name_H-M   'P 1'
#
loop_
_entity.id
_entity.type
_entity.pdbx_description
1 polymer ?
#
loop_
_entity_poly.entity_id
_entity_poly.type
_entity_poly.pdbx_seq_one_letter_code
_entity_poly.pdbx_strand_id
1 'polypeptide(L)'
;MKDVSSIRNTMQIEQLLNRYLEFMKESFGERLLSIAIFGSVASGKARFPGSDIDVLIVMAGLENLSFGQRIKMTMNIEEKLSKTQEFAVFKEAFGMHPNFQEIIFSPDELKNHPPILLDLTTDSIILYDTGILAEELAKVKKRLKELGSKKVKIKDSWFWILKPDIRLGENVVI
;
A
#
# COMPACT_ATOMS: atom_id res chain seq x y z
N MET A 1 -3.58 -17.22 22.94
CA MET A 1 -4.32 -17.89 21.87
C MET A 1 -4.82 -16.80 20.91
N LYS A 2 -4.42 -16.81 19.63
CA LYS A 2 -5.06 -15.93 18.63
C LYS A 2 -6.49 -16.42 18.47
N ASP A 3 -7.45 -15.52 18.57
CA ASP A 3 -8.86 -15.84 18.43
C ASP A 3 -9.14 -16.41 17.03
N VAL A 4 -9.91 -17.48 16.94
CA VAL A 4 -10.28 -18.18 15.70
C VAL A 4 -10.97 -17.21 14.72
N SER A 5 -11.67 -16.18 15.22
CA SER A 5 -12.28 -15.11 14.41
C SER A 5 -11.23 -14.26 13.71
N SER A 6 -10.11 -13.95 14.36
CA SER A 6 -9.02 -13.15 13.75
C SER A 6 -8.30 -13.91 12.64
N ILE A 7 -8.20 -15.25 12.73
CA ILE A 7 -7.61 -16.10 11.69
C ILE A 7 -8.52 -16.17 10.46
N ARG A 8 -9.85 -16.31 10.67
CA ARG A 8 -10.83 -16.28 9.57
C ARG A 8 -10.78 -14.95 8.82
N ASN A 9 -10.79 -13.85 9.55
CA ASN A 9 -10.76 -12.51 8.95
C ASN A 9 -9.50 -12.26 8.10
N THR A 10 -8.34 -12.78 8.52
CA THR A 10 -7.11 -12.69 7.74
C THR A 10 -7.22 -13.45 6.42
N MET A 11 -7.76 -14.68 6.45
CA MET A 11 -7.90 -15.51 5.26
C MET A 11 -8.83 -14.88 4.19
N GLN A 12 -9.93 -14.26 4.60
CA GLN A 12 -10.85 -13.60 3.67
C GLN A 12 -10.25 -12.37 3.01
N ILE A 13 -9.47 -11.59 3.76
CA ILE A 13 -8.72 -10.47 3.19
C ILE A 13 -7.67 -10.99 2.18
N GLU A 14 -6.93 -12.03 2.53
CA GLU A 14 -5.92 -12.62 1.65
C GLU A 14 -6.54 -13.15 0.34
N GLN A 15 -7.68 -13.84 0.41
CA GLN A 15 -8.38 -14.33 -0.79
C GLN A 15 -8.83 -13.17 -1.69
N LEU A 16 -9.40 -12.12 -1.11
CA LEU A 16 -9.79 -10.92 -1.85
C LEU A 16 -8.58 -10.24 -2.51
N LEU A 17 -7.47 -10.07 -1.78
CA LEU A 17 -6.25 -9.44 -2.29
C LEU A 17 -5.60 -10.27 -3.40
N ASN A 18 -5.62 -11.60 -3.30
CA ASN A 18 -5.14 -12.48 -4.36
C ASN A 18 -5.97 -12.34 -5.63
N ARG A 19 -7.29 -12.28 -5.51
CA ARG A 19 -8.18 -12.06 -6.66
C ARG A 19 -7.97 -10.68 -7.29
N TYR A 20 -7.80 -9.64 -6.47
CA TYR A 20 -7.44 -8.31 -6.94
C TYR A 20 -6.12 -8.32 -7.72
N LEU A 21 -5.08 -8.96 -7.19
CA LEU A 21 -3.79 -9.10 -7.86
C LEU A 21 -3.89 -9.82 -9.21
N GLU A 22 -4.69 -10.91 -9.30
CA GLU A 22 -4.93 -11.62 -10.55
C GLU A 22 -5.51 -10.69 -11.62
N PHE A 23 -6.57 -9.94 -11.30
CA PHE A 23 -7.18 -9.00 -12.22
C PHE A 23 -6.25 -7.86 -12.63
N MET A 24 -5.42 -7.38 -11.70
CA MET A 24 -4.40 -6.38 -12.00
C MET A 24 -3.37 -6.92 -13.01
N LYS A 25 -2.86 -8.15 -12.80
CA LYS A 25 -1.92 -8.80 -13.73
C LYS A 25 -2.55 -9.05 -15.10
N GLU A 26 -3.79 -9.54 -15.14
CA GLU A 26 -4.52 -9.76 -16.40
C GLU A 26 -4.72 -8.45 -17.19
N SER A 27 -5.03 -7.35 -16.49
CA SER A 27 -5.36 -6.09 -17.15
C SER A 27 -4.14 -5.28 -17.58
N PHE A 28 -3.04 -5.36 -16.84
CA PHE A 28 -1.87 -4.50 -17.07
C PHE A 28 -0.60 -5.24 -17.51
N GLY A 29 -0.55 -6.57 -17.34
CA GLY A 29 0.57 -7.40 -17.79
C GLY A 29 1.92 -6.86 -17.32
N GLU A 30 2.87 -6.72 -18.25
CA GLU A 30 4.23 -6.24 -17.97
C GLU A 30 4.29 -4.77 -17.51
N ARG A 31 3.23 -3.99 -17.70
CA ARG A 31 3.18 -2.62 -17.19
C ARG A 31 3.04 -2.58 -15.67
N LEU A 32 2.47 -3.60 -15.06
CA LEU A 32 2.37 -3.72 -13.60
C LEU A 32 3.73 -4.13 -13.04
N LEU A 33 4.34 -3.28 -12.22
CA LEU A 33 5.69 -3.52 -11.67
C LEU A 33 5.68 -3.88 -10.20
N SER A 34 4.74 -3.34 -9.41
CA SER A 34 4.58 -3.70 -8.00
C SER A 34 3.18 -3.41 -7.49
N ILE A 35 2.74 -4.22 -6.51
CA ILE A 35 1.57 -3.96 -5.66
C ILE A 35 1.95 -4.25 -4.22
N ALA A 36 1.71 -3.30 -3.34
CA ALA A 36 1.87 -3.45 -1.90
C ALA A 36 0.66 -2.92 -1.14
N ILE A 37 0.27 -3.63 -0.10
CA ILE A 37 -0.72 -3.19 0.88
C ILE A 37 0.02 -2.47 2.00
N PHE A 38 -0.54 -1.37 2.49
CA PHE A 38 0.00 -0.63 3.63
C PHE A 38 -1.12 -0.22 4.61
N GLY A 39 -0.85 0.66 5.54
CA GLY A 39 -1.85 1.17 6.48
C GLY A 39 -2.37 0.15 7.48
N SER A 40 -3.67 0.23 7.79
CA SER A 40 -4.28 -0.54 8.87
C SER A 40 -4.33 -2.04 8.61
N VAL A 41 -4.52 -2.45 7.35
CA VAL A 41 -4.56 -3.85 6.95
C VAL A 41 -3.18 -4.48 7.10
N ALA A 42 -2.14 -3.86 6.56
CA ALA A 42 -0.77 -4.37 6.62
C ALA A 42 -0.24 -4.44 8.07
N SER A 43 -0.57 -3.45 8.90
CA SER A 43 -0.17 -3.43 10.32
C SER A 43 -1.00 -4.35 11.22
N GLY A 44 -2.01 -5.04 10.69
CA GLY A 44 -2.91 -5.90 11.47
C GLY A 44 -3.84 -5.14 12.42
N LYS A 45 -4.07 -3.86 12.17
CA LYS A 45 -4.91 -2.96 13.00
C LYS A 45 -6.24 -2.60 12.35
N ALA A 46 -6.54 -3.17 11.19
CA ALA A 46 -7.80 -2.92 10.51
C ALA A 46 -9.00 -3.28 11.39
N ARG A 47 -9.99 -2.39 11.43
CA ARG A 47 -11.25 -2.55 12.16
C ARG A 47 -12.39 -2.41 11.16
N PHE A 48 -12.89 -3.52 10.69
CA PHE A 48 -14.06 -3.55 9.83
C PHE A 48 -15.35 -3.62 10.68
N PRO A 49 -16.42 -2.89 10.30
CA PRO A 49 -16.48 -1.90 9.23
C PRO A 49 -15.76 -0.59 9.62
N GLY A 50 -15.18 0.09 8.62
CA GLY A 50 -14.59 1.42 8.79
C GLY A 50 -13.12 1.54 8.38
N SER A 51 -12.41 0.42 8.14
CA SER A 51 -11.06 0.45 7.58
C SER A 51 -11.11 0.24 6.07
N ASP A 52 -10.32 1.05 5.36
CA ASP A 52 -10.05 0.88 3.93
C ASP A 52 -8.88 -0.09 3.71
N ILE A 53 -8.72 -0.54 2.48
CA ILE A 53 -7.57 -1.32 2.02
C ILE A 53 -6.66 -0.37 1.23
N ASP A 54 -5.60 0.10 1.89
CA ASP A 54 -4.64 1.02 1.31
C ASP A 54 -3.67 0.26 0.39
N VAL A 55 -3.60 0.65 -0.89
CA VAL A 55 -2.82 -0.04 -1.93
C VAL A 55 -1.86 0.93 -2.61
N LEU A 56 -0.58 0.58 -2.63
CA LEU A 56 0.41 1.22 -3.48
C LEU A 56 0.64 0.36 -4.72
N ILE A 57 0.55 0.99 -5.89
CA ILE A 57 0.75 0.38 -7.20
C ILE A 57 1.91 1.09 -7.89
N VAL A 58 2.85 0.34 -8.45
CA VAL A 58 3.87 0.87 -9.35
C VAL A 58 3.62 0.34 -10.74
N MET A 59 3.48 1.25 -11.70
CA MET A 59 3.10 0.92 -13.07
C MET A 59 3.89 1.74 -14.09
N ALA A 60 4.33 1.11 -15.18
CA ALA A 60 4.97 1.77 -16.31
C ALA A 60 3.95 2.44 -17.26
N GLY A 61 4.39 3.44 -18.02
CA GLY A 61 3.59 4.10 -19.04
C GLY A 61 2.53 5.04 -18.46
N LEU A 62 2.88 5.79 -17.41
CA LEU A 62 2.02 6.78 -16.74
C LEU A 62 2.41 8.22 -17.00
N GLU A 63 3.47 8.48 -17.80
CA GLU A 63 4.19 9.75 -17.89
C GLU A 63 3.29 10.93 -18.30
N ASN A 64 2.24 10.65 -19.10
CA ASN A 64 1.30 11.67 -19.59
C ASN A 64 -0.10 11.56 -18.96
N LEU A 65 -0.24 10.77 -17.90
CA LEU A 65 -1.53 10.55 -17.27
C LEU A 65 -1.66 11.36 -15.98
N SER A 66 -2.74 12.14 -15.90
CA SER A 66 -3.14 12.79 -14.66
C SER A 66 -3.56 11.76 -13.60
N PHE A 67 -3.54 12.14 -12.33
CA PHE A 67 -3.99 11.30 -11.22
C PHE A 67 -5.38 10.69 -11.48
N GLY A 68 -6.36 11.49 -11.91
CA GLY A 68 -7.71 11.00 -12.19
C GLY A 68 -7.78 10.02 -13.36
N GLN A 69 -6.88 10.10 -14.35
CA GLN A 69 -6.80 9.12 -15.43
C GLN A 69 -6.22 7.80 -14.94
N ARG A 70 -5.25 7.84 -14.03
CA ARG A 70 -4.66 6.63 -13.42
C ARG A 70 -5.69 5.86 -12.61
N ILE A 71 -6.47 6.55 -11.76
CA ILE A 71 -7.56 5.91 -10.99
C ILE A 71 -8.62 5.31 -11.92
N LYS A 72 -8.97 5.98 -13.02
CA LYS A 72 -9.92 5.41 -14.00
C LYS A 72 -9.43 4.11 -14.63
N MET A 73 -8.12 3.89 -14.74
CA MET A 73 -7.58 2.63 -15.28
C MET A 73 -7.92 1.43 -14.38
N THR A 74 -7.97 1.63 -13.07
CA THR A 74 -8.22 0.57 -12.08
C THR A 74 -9.70 0.39 -11.73
N MET A 75 -10.57 1.34 -12.07
CA MET A 75 -12.03 1.23 -11.79
C MET A 75 -12.66 -0.06 -12.31
N ASN A 76 -12.26 -0.55 -13.48
CA ASN A 76 -12.76 -1.81 -14.04
C ASN A 76 -12.37 -3.03 -13.18
N ILE A 77 -11.27 -2.94 -12.42
CA ILE A 77 -10.82 -4.01 -11.53
C ILE A 77 -11.80 -4.16 -10.37
N GLU A 78 -12.18 -3.05 -9.75
CA GLU A 78 -13.17 -3.07 -8.67
C GLU A 78 -14.53 -3.59 -9.15
N GLU A 79 -14.95 -3.20 -10.36
CA GLU A 79 -16.19 -3.71 -10.94
C GLU A 79 -16.13 -5.24 -11.18
N LYS A 80 -15.02 -5.75 -11.73
CA LYS A 80 -14.81 -7.21 -11.89
C LYS A 80 -14.81 -7.91 -10.53
N LEU A 81 -14.08 -7.34 -9.56
CA LEU A 81 -13.96 -7.89 -8.22
C LEU A 81 -15.31 -7.98 -7.51
N SER A 82 -16.18 -6.98 -7.68
CA SER A 82 -17.53 -6.95 -7.08
C SER A 82 -18.44 -8.12 -7.48
N LYS A 83 -18.10 -8.81 -8.56
CA LYS A 83 -18.84 -9.96 -9.11
C LYS A 83 -18.27 -11.31 -8.65
N THR A 84 -17.22 -11.32 -7.82
CA THR A 84 -16.52 -12.53 -7.39
C THR A 84 -17.06 -13.09 -6.06
N GLN A 85 -16.77 -14.37 -5.83
CA GLN A 85 -17.13 -15.02 -4.57
C GLN A 85 -16.32 -14.42 -3.40
N GLU A 86 -15.05 -14.08 -3.61
CA GLU A 86 -14.18 -13.49 -2.60
C GLU A 86 -14.71 -12.15 -2.09
N PHE A 87 -15.29 -11.34 -3.00
CA PHE A 87 -15.96 -10.10 -2.63
C PHE A 87 -17.22 -10.35 -1.79
N ALA A 88 -18.04 -11.31 -2.17
CA ALA A 88 -19.25 -11.68 -1.44
C ALA A 88 -18.91 -12.21 -0.04
N VAL A 89 -17.88 -13.05 0.07
CA VAL A 89 -17.38 -13.59 1.34
C VAL A 89 -16.81 -12.48 2.24
N PHE A 90 -16.06 -11.53 1.68
CA PHE A 90 -15.60 -10.37 2.43
C PHE A 90 -16.77 -9.54 2.97
N LYS A 91 -17.74 -9.23 2.11
CA LYS A 91 -18.94 -8.46 2.50
C LYS A 91 -19.72 -9.15 3.62
N GLU A 92 -19.89 -10.47 3.55
CA GLU A 92 -20.57 -11.25 4.58
C GLU A 92 -19.79 -11.22 5.90
N ALA A 93 -18.47 -11.39 5.85
CA ALA A 93 -17.62 -11.45 7.02
C ALA A 93 -17.50 -10.12 7.77
N PHE A 94 -17.46 -9.01 7.04
CA PHE A 94 -17.16 -7.68 7.60
C PHE A 94 -18.35 -6.72 7.60
N GLY A 95 -19.50 -7.11 7.03
CA GLY A 95 -20.70 -6.28 6.96
C GLY A 95 -20.56 -5.03 6.10
N MET A 96 -19.54 -4.97 5.21
CA MET A 96 -19.26 -3.84 4.33
C MET A 96 -18.66 -4.30 3.00
N HIS A 97 -18.74 -3.45 1.98
CA HIS A 97 -17.99 -3.64 0.76
C HIS A 97 -16.51 -3.31 1.01
N PRO A 98 -15.56 -4.07 0.41
CA PRO A 98 -14.17 -3.67 0.42
C PRO A 98 -14.02 -2.32 -0.30
N ASN A 99 -13.24 -1.42 0.28
CA ASN A 99 -12.93 -0.11 -0.29
C ASN A 99 -11.42 -0.02 -0.49
N PHE A 100 -10.98 0.07 -1.74
CA PHE A 100 -9.56 0.17 -2.10
C PHE A 100 -9.17 1.63 -2.24
N GLN A 101 -8.18 2.06 -1.46
CA GLN A 101 -7.58 3.38 -1.58
C GLN A 101 -6.23 3.24 -2.30
N GLU A 102 -6.23 3.55 -3.59
CA GLU A 102 -5.09 3.30 -4.47
C GLU A 102 -4.22 4.55 -4.64
N ILE A 103 -2.92 4.37 -4.47
CA ILE A 103 -1.89 5.33 -4.85
C ILE A 103 -1.07 4.71 -5.99
N ILE A 104 -1.05 5.36 -7.15
CA ILE A 104 -0.42 4.81 -8.35
C ILE A 104 0.75 5.69 -8.77
N PHE A 105 1.97 5.15 -8.69
CA PHE A 105 3.21 5.81 -9.09
C PHE A 105 3.80 5.22 -10.37
N SER A 106 4.43 6.07 -11.17
CA SER A 106 5.40 5.63 -12.16
C SER A 106 6.73 5.23 -11.48
N PRO A 107 7.61 4.47 -12.18
CA PRO A 107 8.95 4.19 -11.66
C PRO A 107 9.75 5.43 -11.26
N ASP A 108 9.64 6.51 -12.04
CA ASP A 108 10.40 7.75 -11.76
C ASP A 108 9.81 8.53 -10.59
N GLU A 109 8.49 8.53 -10.42
CA GLU A 109 7.86 9.10 -9.24
C GLU A 109 8.23 8.33 -7.96
N LEU A 110 8.33 7.00 -8.04
CA LEU A 110 8.76 6.16 -6.91
C LEU A 110 10.20 6.48 -6.49
N LYS A 111 11.12 6.69 -7.47
CA LYS A 111 12.52 7.05 -7.23
C LYS A 111 12.69 8.41 -6.55
N ASN A 112 11.70 9.29 -6.62
CA ASN A 112 11.71 10.56 -5.89
C ASN A 112 11.38 10.38 -4.39
N HIS A 113 11.27 9.16 -3.93
CA HIS A 113 10.97 8.77 -2.55
C HIS A 113 9.79 9.55 -1.95
N PRO A 114 8.58 9.41 -2.50
CA PRO A 114 7.40 10.07 -1.93
C PRO A 114 7.22 9.68 -0.46
N PRO A 115 6.72 10.59 0.40
CA PRO A 115 6.68 10.40 1.86
C PRO A 115 6.00 9.12 2.33
N ILE A 116 5.08 8.57 1.53
CA ILE A 116 4.41 7.31 1.85
C ILE A 116 5.38 6.13 1.99
N LEU A 117 6.53 6.17 1.30
CA LEU A 117 7.55 5.11 1.41
C LEU A 117 8.11 5.00 2.83
N LEU A 118 8.12 6.08 3.62
CA LEU A 118 8.53 6.04 5.02
C LEU A 118 7.69 5.02 5.79
N ASP A 119 6.38 5.06 5.64
CA ASP A 119 5.48 4.15 6.33
C ASP A 119 5.59 2.73 5.79
N LEU A 120 5.77 2.56 4.48
CA LEU A 120 5.97 1.24 3.88
C LEU A 120 7.27 0.55 4.36
N THR A 121 8.27 1.31 4.83
CA THR A 121 9.49 0.70 5.40
C THR A 121 9.23 -0.08 6.69
N THR A 122 8.11 0.18 7.37
CA THR A 122 7.76 -0.45 8.66
C THR A 122 6.59 -1.41 8.56
N ASP A 123 5.54 -1.02 7.85
CA ASP A 123 4.26 -1.74 7.84
C ASP A 123 3.75 -1.86 6.39
N SER A 124 4.23 -2.88 5.65
CA SER A 124 3.73 -3.19 4.31
C SER A 124 3.71 -4.70 4.05
N ILE A 125 2.79 -5.12 3.18
CA ILE A 125 2.71 -6.47 2.64
C ILE A 125 2.86 -6.37 1.12
N ILE A 126 3.98 -6.82 0.58
CA ILE A 126 4.21 -6.83 -0.86
C ILE A 126 3.48 -8.04 -1.46
N LEU A 127 2.46 -7.78 -2.30
CA LEU A 127 1.70 -8.81 -2.99
C LEU A 127 2.40 -9.24 -4.29
N TYR A 128 3.03 -8.29 -4.97
CA TYR A 128 3.77 -8.49 -6.20
C TYR A 128 4.85 -7.44 -6.35
N ASP A 129 6.04 -7.83 -6.80
CA ASP A 129 7.13 -6.88 -7.07
C ASP A 129 8.11 -7.47 -8.10
N THR A 130 8.49 -6.68 -9.08
CA THR A 130 9.58 -6.99 -10.01
C THR A 130 10.96 -6.66 -9.44
N GLY A 131 11.02 -6.22 -8.19
CA GLY A 131 12.21 -5.77 -7.48
C GLY A 131 12.28 -4.25 -7.29
N ILE A 132 11.49 -3.48 -8.05
CA ILE A 132 11.56 -2.02 -8.05
C ILE A 132 11.17 -1.39 -6.71
N LEU A 133 10.09 -1.87 -6.09
CA LEU A 133 9.63 -1.34 -4.81
C LEU A 133 10.56 -1.77 -3.67
N ALA A 134 10.96 -3.04 -3.65
CA ALA A 134 11.87 -3.55 -2.64
C ALA A 134 13.21 -2.81 -2.64
N GLU A 135 13.74 -2.49 -3.83
CA GLU A 135 14.98 -1.72 -3.98
C GLU A 135 14.83 -0.30 -3.42
N GLU A 136 13.77 0.44 -3.77
CA GLU A 136 13.55 1.80 -3.28
C GLU A 136 13.28 1.82 -1.77
N LEU A 137 12.51 0.86 -1.24
CA LEU A 137 12.31 0.73 0.20
C LEU A 137 13.61 0.46 0.96
N ALA A 138 14.52 -0.33 0.37
CA ALA A 138 15.84 -0.58 0.96
C ALA A 138 16.70 0.70 1.01
N LYS A 139 16.67 1.53 -0.06
CA LYS A 139 17.35 2.85 -0.10
C LYS A 139 16.80 3.78 0.97
N VAL A 140 15.47 3.94 1.04
CA VAL A 140 14.80 4.76 2.04
C VAL A 140 15.14 4.27 3.46
N LYS A 141 15.05 2.98 3.73
CA LYS A 141 15.35 2.38 5.03
C LYS A 141 16.81 2.61 5.46
N LYS A 142 17.74 2.49 4.51
CA LYS A 142 19.16 2.81 4.73
C LYS A 142 19.32 4.28 5.10
N ARG A 143 18.69 5.17 4.33
CA ARG A 143 18.78 6.62 4.55
C ARG A 143 18.19 7.05 5.89
N LEU A 144 17.04 6.50 6.28
CA LEU A 144 16.43 6.75 7.60
C LEU A 144 17.38 6.35 8.74
N LYS A 145 18.07 5.22 8.58
CA LYS A 145 19.07 4.77 9.56
C LYS A 145 20.26 5.72 9.66
N GLU A 146 20.79 6.19 8.53
CA GLU A 146 21.90 7.16 8.48
C GLU A 146 21.55 8.50 9.14
N LEU A 147 20.30 8.94 8.95
CA LEU A 147 19.79 10.19 9.55
C LEU A 147 19.42 10.06 11.03
N GLY A 148 19.44 8.86 11.59
CA GLY A 148 18.95 8.61 12.95
C GLY A 148 17.44 8.84 13.09
N SER A 149 16.70 8.65 12.01
CA SER A 149 15.26 8.91 11.95
C SER A 149 14.48 8.04 12.93
N LYS A 150 13.37 8.58 13.43
CA LYS A 150 12.51 7.91 14.41
C LYS A 150 11.04 8.04 14.02
N LYS A 151 10.30 6.93 14.05
CA LYS A 151 8.83 6.95 13.99
C LYS A 151 8.30 7.11 15.41
N VAL A 152 7.58 8.18 15.68
CA VAL A 152 7.08 8.54 17.02
C VAL A 152 5.57 8.51 17.05
N LYS A 153 5.01 7.92 18.10
CA LYS A 153 3.56 7.90 18.33
C LYS A 153 3.16 9.07 19.22
N ILE A 154 2.18 9.87 18.78
CA ILE A 154 1.49 10.85 19.62
C ILE A 154 0.00 10.56 19.60
N LYS A 155 -0.56 10.19 20.74
CA LYS A 155 -1.96 9.73 20.87
C LYS A 155 -2.22 8.58 19.89
N ASP A 156 -3.12 8.78 18.94
CA ASP A 156 -3.51 7.76 17.95
C ASP A 156 -2.84 7.96 16.59
N SER A 157 -1.93 8.95 16.46
CA SER A 157 -1.23 9.27 15.21
C SER A 157 0.26 8.96 15.29
N TRP A 158 0.86 8.71 14.13
CA TRP A 158 2.30 8.50 13.97
C TRP A 158 2.88 9.62 13.11
N PHE A 159 4.13 10.01 13.43
CA PHE A 159 4.90 10.91 12.59
C PHE A 159 6.37 10.53 12.59
N TRP A 160 7.10 10.97 11.58
CA TRP A 160 8.51 10.73 11.44
C TRP A 160 9.31 11.97 11.85
N ILE A 161 10.28 11.79 12.75
CA ILE A 161 11.36 12.72 12.95
C ILE A 161 12.50 12.26 12.07
N LEU A 162 12.69 12.93 10.91
CA LEU A 162 13.66 12.49 9.90
C LEU A 162 15.10 12.66 10.37
N LYS A 163 15.41 13.78 11.03
CA LYS A 163 16.73 14.07 11.60
C LYS A 163 16.56 14.78 12.93
N PRO A 164 16.78 14.11 14.07
CA PRO A 164 16.55 14.69 15.40
C PRO A 164 17.42 15.93 15.71
N ASP A 165 18.62 16.01 15.14
CA ASP A 165 19.63 17.05 15.35
C ASP A 165 19.74 18.02 14.16
N ILE A 166 18.65 18.19 13.40
CA ILE A 166 18.59 19.10 12.26
C ILE A 166 18.89 20.54 12.68
N ARG A 167 19.75 21.23 11.91
CA ARG A 167 20.09 22.64 12.13
C ARG A 167 19.23 23.55 11.25
N LEU A 168 19.04 24.79 11.71
CA LEU A 168 18.30 25.78 10.92
C LEU A 168 18.97 26.00 9.55
N GLY A 169 18.19 25.88 8.47
CA GLY A 169 18.67 25.98 7.08
C GLY A 169 19.23 24.69 6.49
N GLU A 170 19.25 23.59 7.23
CA GLU A 170 19.67 22.30 6.71
C GLU A 170 18.52 21.61 5.93
N ASN A 171 18.84 21.10 4.73
CA ASN A 171 17.93 20.31 3.92
C ASN A 171 18.13 18.83 4.19
N VAL A 172 17.04 18.11 4.46
CA VAL A 172 17.02 16.65 4.61
C VAL A 172 16.45 16.04 3.34
N VAL A 173 17.24 15.23 2.65
CA VAL A 173 16.85 14.45 1.47
C VAL A 173 16.82 12.97 1.86
N ILE A 174 15.78 12.29 1.47
CA ILE A 174 15.56 10.85 1.71
C ILE A 174 15.73 10.07 0.42
#